data_bc2370df224fb270c6f818f3a96782c8
#
_entry.id   bc2370df224fb270c6f818f3a96782c8
#
_cell.length_a   1.000
_cell.length_b   1.000
_cell.length_c   1.000
_cell.angle_alpha   90.00
_cell.angle_beta   90.00
_cell.angle_gamma   90.00
#
_symmetry.space_group_name_H-M   'P 1'
#
loop_
_entity.id
_entity.type
_entity.pdbx_description
1 polymer ?
#
loop_
_entity_poly.entity_id
_entity_poly.type
_entity_poly.pdbx_seq_one_letter_code
_entity_poly.pdbx_strand_id
1 'polypeptide(L)'
;MAPPNDVVLVTGGTGFIGFATLKKALEDGYTVRAAVRSEAKADNLRTNPSIKKFAAKLSFVVVPDILAPHAFDEAVKGVKYILHLASPLTTGISLEDDLDAHVIQPAVRGTLEVLESAAKEAGVKRIVICSSIVAIVPVETLTGAKAPDHAFRPEERAHDVPGPYPAVIVAYVQSKIAALKEAEAWVEKEKPAFDVIHIHPSYVGGRNDLARNLEELKTGTNFYFLAPVLGQEAATAAGPRVASFIDVDDVAKAHVLSLNETVAGNQSFMLSGEGEMSWDGAKAIAAKHFPDAVGKVFPNDGESAPFPFSVPADNSKTVKTFGKLRTYEETVKAVVGQYIELSQQAV
;
A
#
# COMPACT_ATOMS: atom_id res chain seq x y z
N MET A 1 5.78 -10.25 22.25
CA MET A 1 7.17 -10.03 22.71
C MET A 1 7.93 -9.45 21.54
N ALA A 2 8.68 -8.36 21.76
CA ALA A 2 9.54 -7.82 20.72
C ALA A 2 10.57 -8.90 20.33
N PRO A 3 10.76 -9.20 19.03
CA PRO A 3 11.73 -10.18 18.59
C PRO A 3 13.13 -9.67 18.94
N PRO A 4 13.97 -10.50 19.51
CA PRO A 4 15.32 -10.08 19.88
C PRO A 4 16.16 -9.89 18.62
N ASN A 5 16.58 -8.65 18.34
CA ASN A 5 17.61 -8.27 17.36
C ASN A 5 17.46 -8.79 15.91
N ASP A 6 16.30 -9.32 15.54
CA ASP A 6 16.06 -9.75 14.16
C ASP A 6 16.04 -8.53 13.22
N VAL A 7 16.81 -8.61 12.15
CA VAL A 7 16.86 -7.55 11.14
C VAL A 7 15.75 -7.77 10.11
N VAL A 8 14.94 -6.72 9.91
CA VAL A 8 13.89 -6.67 8.89
C VAL A 8 14.34 -5.73 7.78
N LEU A 9 14.43 -6.24 6.56
CA LEU A 9 14.60 -5.38 5.38
C LEU A 9 13.23 -4.80 5.00
N VAL A 10 13.15 -3.48 4.89
CA VAL A 10 11.97 -2.78 4.37
C VAL A 10 12.32 -2.13 3.06
N THR A 11 11.68 -2.54 1.97
CA THR A 11 11.77 -1.86 0.68
C THR A 11 10.57 -0.93 0.50
N GLY A 12 10.76 0.19 -0.21
CA GLY A 12 9.67 1.16 -0.39
C GLY A 12 9.34 2.01 0.84
N GLY A 13 10.21 2.01 1.87
CA GLY A 13 10.01 2.75 3.13
C GLY A 13 9.92 4.28 2.98
N THR A 14 10.17 4.83 1.79
CA THR A 14 9.99 6.26 1.46
C THR A 14 8.64 6.58 0.82
N GLY A 15 7.76 5.60 0.65
CA GLY A 15 6.38 5.76 0.18
C GLY A 15 5.38 5.71 1.35
N PHE A 16 4.13 6.07 1.09
CA PHE A 16 3.06 6.19 2.09
C PHE A 16 2.89 4.92 2.96
N ILE A 17 2.56 3.78 2.33
CA ILE A 17 2.37 2.51 3.03
C ILE A 17 3.70 2.01 3.61
N GLY A 18 4.79 2.14 2.84
CA GLY A 18 6.10 1.66 3.26
C GLY A 18 6.63 2.39 4.50
N PHE A 19 6.39 3.69 4.61
CA PHE A 19 6.78 4.46 5.79
C PHE A 19 5.99 4.05 7.04
N ALA A 20 4.67 3.89 6.91
CA ALA A 20 3.84 3.43 8.01
C ALA A 20 4.26 2.03 8.49
N THR A 21 4.60 1.14 7.54
CA THR A 21 5.08 -0.22 7.84
C THR A 21 6.47 -0.21 8.49
N LEU A 22 7.40 0.61 8.00
CA LEU A 22 8.73 0.81 8.59
C LEU A 22 8.61 1.33 10.03
N LYS A 23 7.80 2.36 10.25
CA LYS A 23 7.52 2.95 11.56
C LYS A 23 6.94 1.89 12.51
N LYS A 24 5.94 1.14 12.07
CA LYS A 24 5.32 0.07 12.85
C LYS A 24 6.33 -1.02 13.23
N ALA A 25 7.20 -1.44 12.31
CA ALA A 25 8.25 -2.42 12.61
C ALA A 25 9.21 -1.92 13.68
N LEU A 26 9.62 -0.64 13.62
CA LEU A 26 10.46 -0.02 14.66
C LEU A 26 9.73 0.07 16.01
N GLU A 27 8.44 0.44 16.02
CA GLU A 27 7.60 0.52 17.22
C GLU A 27 7.43 -0.85 17.88
N ASP A 28 7.31 -1.92 17.10
CA ASP A 28 7.22 -3.30 17.58
C ASP A 28 8.58 -3.88 18.00
N GLY A 29 9.65 -3.10 17.88
CA GLY A 29 10.96 -3.42 18.43
C GLY A 29 11.94 -4.08 17.48
N TYR A 30 11.60 -4.26 16.21
CA TYR A 30 12.51 -4.79 15.18
C TYR A 30 13.68 -3.84 14.92
N THR A 31 14.81 -4.40 14.52
CA THR A 31 15.89 -3.66 13.87
C THR A 31 15.59 -3.59 12.38
N VAL A 32 15.50 -2.39 11.83
CA VAL A 32 15.10 -2.17 10.44
C VAL A 32 16.30 -1.75 9.59
N ARG A 33 16.45 -2.42 8.45
CA ARG A 33 17.28 -1.96 7.33
C ARG A 33 16.34 -1.45 6.24
N ALA A 34 16.35 -0.14 5.96
CA ALA A 34 15.54 0.44 4.91
C ALA A 34 16.32 0.49 3.58
N ALA A 35 15.80 -0.19 2.55
CA ALA A 35 16.32 -0.03 1.18
C ALA A 35 15.78 1.28 0.60
N VAL A 36 16.68 2.15 0.19
CA VAL A 36 16.38 3.48 -0.35
C VAL A 36 17.06 3.69 -1.68
N ARG A 37 16.47 4.53 -2.56
CA ARG A 37 17.02 4.79 -3.89
C ARG A 37 18.29 5.66 -3.87
N SER A 38 18.48 6.48 -2.83
CA SER A 38 19.63 7.37 -2.68
C SER A 38 19.86 7.78 -1.23
N GLU A 39 21.05 8.27 -0.90
CA GLU A 39 21.36 8.84 0.42
C GLU A 39 20.43 10.00 0.80
N ALA A 40 20.06 10.86 -0.15
CA ALA A 40 19.09 11.93 0.13
C ALA A 40 17.73 11.41 0.62
N LYS A 41 17.29 10.23 0.14
CA LYS A 41 16.10 9.55 0.65
C LYS A 41 16.32 8.94 2.04
N ALA A 42 17.52 8.44 2.33
CA ALA A 42 17.90 8.02 3.68
C ALA A 42 17.86 9.18 4.67
N ASP A 43 18.40 10.34 4.32
CA ASP A 43 18.43 11.53 5.17
C ASP A 43 17.02 12.05 5.48
N ASN A 44 16.10 12.00 4.51
CA ASN A 44 14.70 12.34 4.74
C ASN A 44 14.05 11.43 5.78
N LEU A 45 14.40 10.15 5.80
CA LEU A 45 13.91 9.22 6.83
C LEU A 45 14.60 9.46 8.18
N ARG A 46 15.93 9.63 8.21
CA ARG A 46 16.70 9.88 9.46
C ARG A 46 16.16 11.07 10.24
N THR A 47 15.77 12.13 9.52
CA THR A 47 15.31 13.39 10.10
C THR A 47 13.81 13.43 10.39
N ASN A 48 13.04 12.43 9.96
CA ASN A 48 11.61 12.42 10.16
C ASN A 48 11.24 12.33 11.65
N PRO A 49 10.44 13.29 12.19
CA PRO A 49 10.10 13.35 13.61
C PRO A 49 9.48 12.08 14.18
N SER A 50 8.70 11.34 13.36
CA SER A 50 7.96 10.15 13.81
C SER A 50 8.86 8.96 14.12
N ILE A 51 10.05 8.89 13.48
CA ILE A 51 10.96 7.73 13.61
C ILE A 51 12.35 8.06 14.13
N LYS A 52 12.74 9.34 14.22
CA LYS A 52 14.09 9.74 14.70
C LYS A 52 14.47 9.17 16.06
N LYS A 53 13.50 8.91 16.95
CA LYS A 53 13.71 8.28 18.26
C LYS A 53 14.22 6.84 18.15
N PHE A 54 14.07 6.19 17.00
CA PHE A 54 14.50 4.82 16.73
C PHE A 54 15.84 4.76 15.98
N ALA A 55 16.61 5.83 15.89
CA ALA A 55 17.85 5.91 15.11
C ALA A 55 18.84 4.76 15.38
N ALA A 56 18.90 4.26 16.62
CA ALA A 56 19.76 3.11 16.99
C ALA A 56 19.31 1.77 16.38
N LYS A 57 18.06 1.67 15.93
CA LYS A 57 17.45 0.47 15.33
C LYS A 57 17.21 0.61 13.82
N LEU A 58 17.63 1.72 13.21
CA LEU A 58 17.37 2.02 11.80
C LEU A 58 18.69 2.18 11.06
N SER A 59 18.90 1.35 10.05
CA SER A 59 20.01 1.42 9.10
C SER A 59 19.49 1.55 7.68
N PHE A 60 20.36 1.95 6.75
CA PHE A 60 20.01 2.15 5.35
C PHE A 60 20.94 1.39 4.43
N VAL A 61 20.41 0.96 3.30
CA VAL A 61 21.16 0.45 2.16
C VAL A 61 20.65 1.10 0.90
N VAL A 62 21.57 1.58 0.06
CA VAL A 62 21.21 2.23 -1.20
C VAL A 62 21.02 1.17 -2.28
N VAL A 63 19.81 1.13 -2.83
CA VAL A 63 19.40 0.30 -3.98
C VAL A 63 18.87 1.27 -5.03
N PRO A 64 19.73 1.79 -5.93
CA PRO A 64 19.37 2.85 -6.86
C PRO A 64 18.30 2.44 -7.87
N ASP A 65 18.37 1.18 -8.32
CA ASP A 65 17.44 0.59 -9.26
C ASP A 65 17.03 -0.81 -8.77
N ILE A 66 15.76 -0.95 -8.43
CA ILE A 66 15.20 -2.24 -7.97
C ILE A 66 15.02 -3.28 -9.08
N LEU A 67 15.21 -2.87 -10.35
CA LEU A 67 15.09 -3.72 -11.52
C LEU A 67 16.44 -4.27 -11.99
N ALA A 68 17.54 -3.74 -11.46
CA ALA A 68 18.87 -4.19 -11.82
C ALA A 68 19.11 -5.63 -11.34
N PRO A 69 19.76 -6.47 -12.14
CA PRO A 69 20.14 -7.81 -11.69
C PRO A 69 20.93 -7.73 -10.38
N HIS A 70 20.56 -8.58 -9.40
CA HIS A 70 21.20 -8.63 -8.08
C HIS A 70 21.00 -7.37 -7.21
N ALA A 71 19.96 -6.57 -7.49
CA ALA A 71 19.72 -5.29 -6.83
C ALA A 71 19.67 -5.38 -5.30
N PHE A 72 19.19 -6.49 -4.74
CA PHE A 72 19.01 -6.66 -3.31
C PHE A 72 20.08 -7.56 -2.65
N ASP A 73 21.07 -8.11 -3.38
CA ASP A 73 22.04 -9.06 -2.82
C ASP A 73 22.76 -8.51 -1.58
N GLU A 74 23.17 -7.24 -1.57
CA GLU A 74 23.76 -6.61 -0.40
C GLU A 74 22.72 -6.26 0.68
N ALA A 75 21.51 -5.93 0.26
CA ALA A 75 20.45 -5.52 1.16
C ALA A 75 19.94 -6.66 2.04
N VAL A 76 19.95 -7.90 1.52
CA VAL A 76 19.42 -9.09 2.21
C VAL A 76 20.43 -9.73 3.17
N LYS A 77 21.71 -9.37 3.14
CA LYS A 77 22.75 -9.99 3.99
C LYS A 77 22.44 -9.85 5.49
N GLY A 78 22.35 -10.98 6.18
CA GLY A 78 22.06 -11.05 7.61
C GLY A 78 20.62 -10.60 7.98
N VAL A 79 19.71 -10.58 7.02
CA VAL A 79 18.29 -10.26 7.21
C VAL A 79 17.52 -11.53 7.52
N LYS A 80 16.61 -11.48 8.48
CA LYS A 80 15.70 -12.58 8.79
C LYS A 80 14.36 -12.46 8.10
N TYR A 81 13.84 -11.25 7.96
CA TYR A 81 12.54 -10.98 7.38
C TYR A 81 12.60 -9.84 6.35
N ILE A 82 11.74 -9.89 5.34
CA ILE A 82 11.65 -8.85 4.32
C ILE A 82 10.19 -8.37 4.23
N LEU A 83 10.00 -7.06 4.32
CA LEU A 83 8.75 -6.36 4.01
C LEU A 83 8.95 -5.64 2.68
N HIS A 84 8.42 -6.23 1.61
CA HIS A 84 8.60 -5.73 0.25
C HIS A 84 7.41 -4.87 -0.18
N LEU A 85 7.57 -3.54 -0.10
CA LEU A 85 6.55 -2.56 -0.47
C LEU A 85 7.00 -1.68 -1.64
N ALA A 86 8.25 -1.83 -2.11
CA ALA A 86 8.71 -1.15 -3.31
C ALA A 86 7.97 -1.70 -4.54
N SER A 87 7.42 -0.80 -5.33
CA SER A 87 6.84 -1.10 -6.63
C SER A 87 7.03 0.13 -7.53
N PRO A 88 7.29 -0.05 -8.81
CA PRO A 88 7.26 1.07 -9.74
C PRO A 88 5.93 1.80 -9.70
N LEU A 89 5.97 3.12 -9.78
CA LEU A 89 4.77 3.95 -9.83
C LEU A 89 4.43 4.27 -11.28
N THR A 90 3.15 4.42 -11.56
CA THR A 90 2.64 4.85 -12.87
C THR A 90 2.64 6.38 -13.04
N THR A 91 3.21 7.11 -12.09
CA THR A 91 3.28 8.58 -12.15
C THR A 91 4.14 9.02 -13.35
N GLY A 92 3.57 9.87 -14.19
CA GLY A 92 4.22 10.35 -15.41
C GLY A 92 4.14 9.40 -16.61
N ILE A 93 3.45 8.26 -16.47
CA ILE A 93 3.17 7.33 -17.57
C ILE A 93 1.86 7.72 -18.24
N SER A 94 1.85 7.68 -19.56
CA SER A 94 0.71 7.97 -20.42
C SER A 94 0.32 6.78 -21.29
N LEU A 95 -0.77 6.89 -22.05
CA LEU A 95 -1.18 5.87 -23.02
C LEU A 95 -0.29 5.82 -24.29
N GLU A 96 0.57 6.81 -24.47
CA GLU A 96 1.52 6.86 -25.58
C GLU A 96 2.79 6.05 -25.27
N ASP A 97 3.00 5.71 -24.00
CA ASP A 97 4.14 4.91 -23.56
C ASP A 97 3.90 3.42 -23.80
N ASP A 98 4.98 2.66 -23.92
CA ASP A 98 4.93 1.20 -23.89
C ASP A 98 4.60 0.73 -22.46
N LEU A 99 3.30 0.48 -22.20
CA LEU A 99 2.81 0.12 -20.88
C LEU A 99 3.31 -1.24 -20.39
N ASP A 100 3.64 -2.16 -21.28
CA ASP A 100 4.29 -3.42 -20.90
C ASP A 100 5.70 -3.14 -20.37
N ALA A 101 6.51 -2.40 -21.13
CA ALA A 101 7.89 -2.09 -20.75
C ALA A 101 8.01 -1.17 -19.53
N HIS A 102 7.05 -0.24 -19.33
CA HIS A 102 7.16 0.78 -18.30
C HIS A 102 6.32 0.54 -17.03
N VAL A 103 5.33 -0.37 -17.10
CA VAL A 103 4.43 -0.65 -15.97
C VAL A 103 4.47 -2.12 -15.55
N ILE A 104 4.27 -3.06 -16.51
CA ILE A 104 4.07 -4.47 -16.19
C ILE A 104 5.40 -5.16 -15.90
N GLN A 105 6.34 -5.11 -16.83
CA GLN A 105 7.66 -5.75 -16.66
C GLN A 105 8.42 -5.22 -15.42
N PRO A 106 8.43 -3.91 -15.14
CA PRO A 106 9.02 -3.41 -13.91
C PRO A 106 8.38 -3.93 -12.63
N ALA A 107 7.05 -4.10 -12.58
CA ALA A 107 6.38 -4.64 -11.41
C ALA A 107 6.72 -6.12 -11.18
N VAL A 108 6.77 -6.91 -12.25
CA VAL A 108 7.20 -8.32 -12.21
C VAL A 108 8.67 -8.41 -11.78
N ARG A 109 9.56 -7.71 -12.51
CA ARG A 109 11.00 -7.81 -12.26
C ARG A 109 11.38 -7.35 -10.86
N GLY A 110 10.86 -6.22 -10.40
CA GLY A 110 11.14 -5.71 -9.04
C GLY A 110 10.70 -6.68 -7.94
N THR A 111 9.63 -7.45 -8.17
CA THR A 111 9.19 -8.49 -7.23
C THR A 111 10.09 -9.71 -7.28
N LEU A 112 10.47 -10.18 -8.47
CA LEU A 112 11.35 -11.34 -8.62
C LEU A 112 12.77 -11.07 -8.09
N GLU A 113 13.32 -9.86 -8.27
CA GLU A 113 14.66 -9.50 -7.80
C GLU A 113 14.82 -9.67 -6.28
N VAL A 114 13.82 -9.29 -5.49
CA VAL A 114 13.89 -9.48 -4.04
C VAL A 114 13.81 -10.96 -3.65
N LEU A 115 13.01 -11.76 -4.36
CA LEU A 115 12.91 -13.20 -4.13
C LEU A 115 14.22 -13.92 -4.50
N GLU A 116 14.79 -13.61 -5.65
CA GLU A 116 16.04 -14.18 -6.16
C GLU A 116 17.24 -13.83 -5.27
N SER A 117 17.31 -12.57 -4.80
CA SER A 117 18.36 -12.16 -3.85
C SER A 117 18.19 -12.83 -2.49
N ALA A 118 16.97 -12.93 -1.98
CA ALA A 118 16.68 -13.58 -0.70
C ALA A 118 17.00 -15.08 -0.72
N ALA A 119 16.84 -15.75 -1.86
CA ALA A 119 17.14 -17.18 -2.01
C ALA A 119 18.64 -17.50 -1.84
N LYS A 120 19.52 -16.51 -2.00
CA LYS A 120 20.97 -16.66 -1.79
C LYS A 120 21.36 -16.51 -0.31
N GLU A 121 20.45 -16.01 0.54
CA GLU A 121 20.70 -15.73 1.95
C GLU A 121 19.96 -16.73 2.85
N ALA A 122 20.65 -17.69 3.39
CA ALA A 122 20.08 -18.78 4.20
C ALA A 122 19.39 -18.31 5.50
N GLY A 123 19.69 -17.08 5.93
CA GLY A 123 19.11 -16.45 7.12
C GLY A 123 17.65 -16.01 6.94
N VAL A 124 17.23 -15.75 5.72
CA VAL A 124 15.86 -15.28 5.43
C VAL A 124 14.85 -16.39 5.73
N LYS A 125 13.79 -16.04 6.48
CA LYS A 125 12.72 -16.96 6.90
C LYS A 125 11.38 -16.63 6.28
N ARG A 126 11.10 -15.36 6.01
CA ARG A 126 9.83 -14.92 5.47
C ARG A 126 9.95 -13.61 4.69
N ILE A 127 9.20 -13.53 3.60
CA ILE A 127 9.00 -12.32 2.81
C ILE A 127 7.50 -11.98 2.82
N VAL A 128 7.15 -10.74 3.17
CA VAL A 128 5.78 -10.22 3.07
C VAL A 128 5.74 -9.20 1.95
N ILE A 129 4.94 -9.46 0.93
CA ILE A 129 4.84 -8.64 -0.29
C ILE A 129 3.55 -7.83 -0.26
N CYS A 130 3.66 -6.52 -0.42
CA CYS A 130 2.51 -5.64 -0.63
C CYS A 130 2.03 -5.74 -2.08
N SER A 131 0.95 -6.48 -2.29
CA SER A 131 0.22 -6.59 -3.55
C SER A 131 -0.93 -5.55 -3.60
N SER A 132 -2.08 -5.91 -4.14
CA SER A 132 -3.30 -5.09 -4.18
C SER A 132 -4.53 -5.97 -4.39
N ILE A 133 -5.71 -5.50 -3.98
CA ILE A 133 -6.98 -6.18 -4.31
C ILE A 133 -7.19 -6.32 -5.82
N VAL A 134 -6.58 -5.46 -6.63
CA VAL A 134 -6.71 -5.52 -8.10
C VAL A 134 -6.05 -6.75 -8.71
N ALA A 135 -5.21 -7.47 -7.95
CA ALA A 135 -4.68 -8.78 -8.36
C ALA A 135 -5.66 -9.94 -8.07
N ILE A 136 -6.73 -9.68 -7.32
CA ILE A 136 -7.75 -10.65 -6.92
C ILE A 136 -9.06 -10.38 -7.64
N VAL A 137 -9.49 -9.10 -7.67
CA VAL A 137 -10.76 -8.66 -8.21
C VAL A 137 -10.65 -8.45 -9.72
N PRO A 138 -11.51 -9.11 -10.54
CA PRO A 138 -11.49 -8.93 -11.99
C PRO A 138 -11.67 -7.47 -12.43
N VAL A 139 -11.00 -7.08 -13.51
CA VAL A 139 -11.03 -5.71 -14.03
C VAL A 139 -12.44 -5.24 -14.39
N GLU A 140 -13.31 -6.14 -14.85
CA GLU A 140 -14.71 -5.85 -15.17
C GLU A 140 -15.50 -5.39 -13.94
N THR A 141 -15.18 -5.94 -12.77
CA THR A 141 -15.76 -5.51 -11.49
C THR A 141 -15.17 -4.17 -11.07
N LEU A 142 -13.85 -3.99 -11.19
CA LEU A 142 -13.17 -2.75 -10.83
C LEU A 142 -13.61 -1.55 -11.71
N THR A 143 -14.00 -1.81 -12.95
CA THR A 143 -14.48 -0.77 -13.89
C THR A 143 -16.01 -0.61 -13.91
N GLY A 144 -16.74 -1.42 -13.14
CA GLY A 144 -18.21 -1.38 -13.10
C GLY A 144 -18.91 -2.05 -14.28
N ALA A 145 -18.17 -2.73 -15.16
CA ALA A 145 -18.75 -3.46 -16.29
C ALA A 145 -19.52 -4.71 -15.85
N LYS A 146 -19.16 -5.30 -14.70
CA LYS A 146 -19.83 -6.47 -14.12
C LYS A 146 -19.97 -6.31 -12.61
N ALA A 147 -21.19 -6.43 -12.11
CA ALA A 147 -21.43 -6.46 -10.66
C ALA A 147 -20.81 -7.71 -10.02
N PRO A 148 -20.27 -7.60 -8.79
CA PRO A 148 -19.80 -8.77 -8.07
C PRO A 148 -20.99 -9.66 -7.68
N ASP A 149 -20.81 -10.98 -7.76
CA ASP A 149 -21.80 -11.99 -7.41
C ASP A 149 -21.48 -12.69 -6.07
N HIS A 150 -20.32 -12.39 -5.48
CA HIS A 150 -19.87 -12.91 -4.20
C HIS A 150 -18.90 -11.94 -3.50
N ALA A 151 -18.56 -12.24 -2.25
CA ALA A 151 -17.48 -11.57 -1.54
C ALA A 151 -16.12 -12.21 -1.92
N PHE A 152 -15.22 -11.42 -2.47
CA PHE A 152 -13.90 -11.89 -2.91
C PHE A 152 -13.04 -12.36 -1.72
N ARG A 153 -12.28 -13.43 -1.93
CA ARG A 153 -11.39 -14.05 -0.95
C ARG A 153 -9.93 -13.84 -1.31
N PRO A 154 -9.02 -13.85 -0.33
CA PRO A 154 -7.59 -13.64 -0.59
C PRO A 154 -6.93 -14.75 -1.44
N GLU A 155 -7.55 -15.92 -1.56
CA GLU A 155 -7.07 -17.04 -2.36
C GLU A 155 -7.46 -16.94 -3.85
N GLU A 156 -8.39 -16.05 -4.20
CA GLU A 156 -8.77 -15.84 -5.60
C GLU A 156 -7.69 -15.12 -6.39
N ARG A 157 -7.72 -15.29 -7.71
CA ARG A 157 -6.80 -14.63 -8.64
C ARG A 157 -7.59 -14.07 -9.81
N ALA A 158 -7.39 -12.78 -10.08
CA ALA A 158 -7.94 -12.17 -11.27
C ALA A 158 -7.24 -12.76 -12.52
N HIS A 159 -8.01 -12.87 -13.60
CA HIS A 159 -7.45 -13.31 -14.87
C HIS A 159 -6.60 -12.21 -15.52
N ASP A 160 -5.64 -12.62 -16.37
CA ASP A 160 -4.79 -11.70 -17.14
C ASP A 160 -5.64 -10.74 -17.99
N VAL A 161 -5.24 -9.50 -18.07
CA VAL A 161 -5.83 -8.47 -18.90
C VAL A 161 -4.88 -8.19 -20.07
N PRO A 162 -5.16 -8.71 -21.28
CA PRO A 162 -4.27 -8.49 -22.41
C PRO A 162 -4.35 -7.04 -22.93
N GLY A 163 -3.23 -6.53 -23.43
CA GLY A 163 -3.21 -5.26 -24.16
C GLY A 163 -3.89 -5.33 -25.52
N PRO A 164 -4.13 -4.21 -26.20
CA PRO A 164 -3.78 -2.87 -25.75
C PRO A 164 -4.67 -2.37 -24.60
N TYR A 165 -4.10 -1.59 -23.67
CA TYR A 165 -4.81 -1.11 -22.49
C TYR A 165 -5.57 0.20 -22.77
N PRO A 166 -6.87 0.29 -22.41
CA PRO A 166 -7.67 1.50 -22.66
C PRO A 166 -7.34 2.67 -21.71
N ALA A 167 -6.64 2.38 -20.60
CA ALA A 167 -6.23 3.37 -19.62
C ALA A 167 -5.01 2.85 -18.83
N VAL A 168 -4.15 3.76 -18.35
CA VAL A 168 -2.97 3.42 -17.54
C VAL A 168 -3.34 2.63 -16.28
N ILE A 169 -4.51 2.90 -15.67
CA ILE A 169 -4.99 2.14 -14.53
C ILE A 169 -5.25 0.67 -14.86
N VAL A 170 -5.65 0.34 -16.09
CA VAL A 170 -5.86 -1.06 -16.53
C VAL A 170 -4.51 -1.77 -16.68
N ALA A 171 -3.48 -1.11 -17.19
CA ALA A 171 -2.12 -1.63 -17.19
C ALA A 171 -1.57 -1.82 -15.77
N TYR A 172 -1.90 -0.91 -14.84
CA TYR A 172 -1.58 -1.09 -13.43
C TYR A 172 -2.27 -2.35 -12.84
N VAL A 173 -3.55 -2.58 -13.14
CA VAL A 173 -4.24 -3.83 -12.75
C VAL A 173 -3.47 -5.04 -13.26
N GLN A 174 -3.16 -5.09 -14.56
CA GLN A 174 -2.37 -6.19 -15.14
C GLN A 174 -1.00 -6.33 -14.48
N SER A 175 -0.33 -5.23 -14.14
CA SER A 175 0.98 -5.30 -13.49
C SER A 175 0.93 -6.00 -12.13
N LYS A 176 -0.16 -5.80 -11.37
CA LYS A 176 -0.35 -6.46 -10.06
C LYS A 176 -0.75 -7.92 -10.20
N ILE A 177 -1.55 -8.26 -11.21
CA ILE A 177 -1.88 -9.64 -11.56
C ILE A 177 -0.60 -10.40 -11.96
N ALA A 178 0.16 -9.86 -12.90
CA ALA A 178 1.38 -10.47 -13.39
C ALA A 178 2.44 -10.64 -12.29
N ALA A 179 2.68 -9.61 -11.47
CA ALA A 179 3.65 -9.68 -10.40
C ALA A 179 3.29 -10.74 -9.33
N LEU A 180 2.00 -10.87 -8.98
CA LEU A 180 1.53 -11.91 -8.07
C LEU A 180 1.72 -13.30 -8.67
N LYS A 181 1.26 -13.51 -9.90
CA LYS A 181 1.33 -14.78 -10.63
C LYS A 181 2.76 -15.26 -10.78
N GLU A 182 3.67 -14.39 -11.23
CA GLU A 182 5.08 -14.74 -11.43
C GLU A 182 5.80 -14.99 -10.11
N ALA A 183 5.47 -14.25 -9.03
CA ALA A 183 6.02 -14.52 -7.70
C ALA A 183 5.57 -15.90 -7.17
N GLU A 184 4.30 -16.25 -7.31
CA GLU A 184 3.77 -17.56 -6.88
C GLU A 184 4.39 -18.71 -7.72
N ALA A 185 4.50 -18.53 -9.03
CA ALA A 185 5.13 -19.50 -9.92
C ALA A 185 6.62 -19.70 -9.60
N TRP A 186 7.33 -18.61 -9.29
CA TRP A 186 8.72 -18.66 -8.87
C TRP A 186 8.89 -19.44 -7.55
N VAL A 187 8.05 -19.17 -6.53
CA VAL A 187 8.09 -19.88 -5.25
C VAL A 187 7.79 -21.37 -5.42
N GLU A 188 6.82 -21.73 -6.25
CA GLU A 188 6.47 -23.13 -6.53
C GLU A 188 7.62 -23.88 -7.22
N LYS A 189 8.29 -23.22 -8.16
CA LYS A 189 9.41 -23.78 -8.94
C LYS A 189 10.68 -23.92 -8.11
N GLU A 190 11.11 -22.83 -7.47
CA GLU A 190 12.41 -22.75 -6.79
C GLU A 190 12.39 -23.34 -5.37
N LYS A 191 11.21 -23.42 -4.74
CA LYS A 191 11.00 -23.97 -3.38
C LYS A 191 11.99 -23.41 -2.35
N PRO A 192 12.05 -22.07 -2.20
CA PRO A 192 13.03 -21.44 -1.34
C PRO A 192 12.89 -21.90 0.12
N ALA A 193 13.93 -21.69 0.94
CA ALA A 193 13.93 -22.00 2.37
C ALA A 193 13.08 -21.05 3.23
N PHE A 194 12.55 -19.99 2.65
CA PHE A 194 11.62 -19.03 3.27
C PHE A 194 10.20 -19.20 2.73
N ASP A 195 9.24 -18.73 3.48
CA ASP A 195 7.86 -18.60 3.00
C ASP A 195 7.52 -17.18 2.51
N VAL A 196 6.45 -17.06 1.75
CA VAL A 196 5.97 -15.78 1.20
C VAL A 196 4.52 -15.54 1.63
N ILE A 197 4.24 -14.32 2.10
CA ILE A 197 2.87 -13.87 2.40
C ILE A 197 2.55 -12.67 1.50
N HIS A 198 1.41 -12.71 0.83
CA HIS A 198 0.91 -11.61 0.03
C HIS A 198 -0.18 -10.84 0.79
N ILE A 199 -0.02 -9.54 0.89
CA ILE A 199 -1.02 -8.62 1.46
C ILE A 199 -1.66 -7.83 0.31
N HIS A 200 -3.00 -7.87 0.22
CA HIS A 200 -3.77 -7.25 -0.85
C HIS A 200 -4.65 -6.12 -0.29
N PRO A 201 -4.10 -4.90 -0.12
CA PRO A 201 -4.89 -3.77 0.35
C PRO A 201 -5.82 -3.23 -0.73
N SER A 202 -6.97 -2.68 -0.32
CA SER A 202 -7.84 -1.83 -1.11
C SER A 202 -7.31 -0.39 -1.19
N TYR A 203 -8.14 0.62 -1.47
CA TYR A 203 -7.71 2.03 -1.45
C TYR A 203 -7.22 2.41 -0.05
N VAL A 204 -5.92 2.67 0.09
CA VAL A 204 -5.31 2.94 1.38
C VAL A 204 -5.45 4.42 1.73
N GLY A 205 -6.12 4.72 2.83
CA GLY A 205 -6.21 6.06 3.40
C GLY A 205 -5.62 6.13 4.79
N GLY A 206 -5.44 7.34 5.31
CA GLY A 206 -4.97 7.54 6.68
C GLY A 206 -3.89 8.62 6.80
N ARG A 207 -3.36 8.78 8.01
CA ARG A 207 -2.33 9.77 8.26
C ARG A 207 -1.04 9.44 7.50
N ASN A 208 -0.53 10.44 6.77
CA ASN A 208 0.73 10.33 6.03
C ASN A 208 1.83 11.13 6.75
N ASP A 209 2.62 10.46 7.58
CA ASP A 209 3.72 11.09 8.35
C ASP A 209 4.91 11.54 7.47
N LEU A 210 4.88 11.26 6.17
CA LEU A 210 5.83 11.83 5.19
C LEU A 210 5.35 13.17 4.63
N ALA A 211 4.04 13.47 4.67
CA ALA A 211 3.49 14.70 4.13
C ALA A 211 3.85 15.90 5.03
N ARG A 212 4.51 16.90 4.47
CA ARG A 212 4.97 18.13 5.12
C ARG A 212 4.11 19.34 4.77
N ASN A 213 3.26 19.19 3.78
CA ASN A 213 2.35 20.23 3.28
C ASN A 213 1.10 19.61 2.64
N LEU A 214 0.15 20.46 2.29
CA LEU A 214 -1.13 20.04 1.71
C LEU A 214 -0.98 19.32 0.37
N GLU A 215 -0.03 19.76 -0.47
CA GLU A 215 0.18 19.13 -1.78
C GLU A 215 0.70 17.70 -1.64
N GLU A 216 1.64 17.48 -0.74
CA GLU A 216 2.14 16.13 -0.45
C GLU A 216 1.06 15.22 0.16
N LEU A 217 0.15 15.77 0.99
CA LEU A 217 -0.98 14.99 1.55
C LEU A 217 -2.01 14.59 0.49
N LYS A 218 -2.26 15.45 -0.50
CA LYS A 218 -3.19 15.19 -1.61
C LYS A 218 -2.63 14.23 -2.66
N THR A 219 -1.40 13.75 -2.52
CA THR A 219 -0.86 12.75 -3.44
C THR A 219 -1.38 11.35 -3.14
N GLY A 220 -1.46 10.52 -4.17
CA GLY A 220 -1.88 9.12 -4.04
C GLY A 220 -3.33 8.96 -3.59
N THR A 221 -3.59 7.88 -2.85
CA THR A 221 -4.96 7.47 -2.52
C THR A 221 -5.65 8.33 -1.45
N ASN A 222 -4.91 9.08 -0.63
CA ASN A 222 -5.49 10.05 0.30
C ASN A 222 -6.33 11.13 -0.40
N PHE A 223 -5.98 11.45 -1.65
CA PHE A 223 -6.77 12.38 -2.46
C PHE A 223 -8.23 11.96 -2.58
N TYR A 224 -8.50 10.67 -2.72
CA TYR A 224 -9.86 10.15 -2.87
C TYR A 224 -10.73 10.35 -1.62
N PHE A 225 -10.13 10.30 -0.43
CA PHE A 225 -10.81 10.57 0.83
C PHE A 225 -11.07 12.08 1.03
N LEU A 226 -10.17 12.91 0.52
CA LEU A 226 -10.27 14.37 0.60
C LEU A 226 -11.17 14.98 -0.48
N ALA A 227 -11.25 14.38 -1.66
CA ALA A 227 -11.86 14.98 -2.82
C ALA A 227 -13.30 15.52 -2.59
N PRO A 228 -14.24 14.77 -1.96
CA PRO A 228 -15.58 15.30 -1.70
C PRO A 228 -15.60 16.45 -0.70
N VAL A 229 -14.59 16.49 0.20
CA VAL A 229 -14.42 17.51 1.23
C VAL A 229 -13.83 18.80 0.65
N LEU A 230 -12.91 18.66 -0.32
CA LEU A 230 -12.20 19.76 -0.99
C LEU A 230 -13.02 20.48 -2.06
N GLY A 231 -14.20 19.98 -2.40
CA GLY A 231 -15.13 20.64 -3.33
C GLY A 231 -15.25 19.93 -4.68
N GLN A 232 -16.18 20.47 -5.51
CA GLN A 232 -16.62 19.80 -6.75
C GLN A 232 -15.50 19.60 -7.77
N GLU A 233 -14.57 20.53 -7.89
CA GLU A 233 -13.42 20.38 -8.80
C GLU A 233 -12.56 19.16 -8.42
N ALA A 234 -12.23 19.03 -7.14
CA ALA A 234 -11.45 17.91 -6.62
C ALA A 234 -12.21 16.58 -6.78
N ALA A 235 -13.51 16.56 -6.47
CA ALA A 235 -14.36 15.38 -6.61
C ALA A 235 -14.44 14.92 -8.08
N THR A 236 -14.55 15.87 -9.03
CA THR A 236 -14.54 15.58 -10.47
C THR A 236 -13.19 15.04 -10.93
N ALA A 237 -12.09 15.66 -10.48
CA ALA A 237 -10.72 15.21 -10.80
C ALA A 237 -10.41 13.80 -10.26
N ALA A 238 -11.00 13.45 -9.12
CA ALA A 238 -10.87 12.10 -8.56
C ALA A 238 -11.51 11.03 -9.43
N GLY A 239 -12.58 11.36 -10.18
CA GLY A 239 -13.30 10.45 -11.07
C GLY A 239 -14.06 9.33 -10.35
N PRO A 240 -14.77 8.48 -11.10
CA PRO A 240 -15.52 7.35 -10.55
C PRO A 240 -14.58 6.22 -10.08
N ARG A 241 -14.93 5.57 -8.98
CA ARG A 241 -14.17 4.42 -8.43
C ARG A 241 -15.06 3.55 -7.55
N VAL A 242 -14.71 2.26 -7.46
CA VAL A 242 -15.40 1.33 -6.56
C VAL A 242 -15.26 1.77 -5.10
N ALA A 243 -16.31 1.57 -4.32
CA ALA A 243 -16.29 1.79 -2.89
C ALA A 243 -15.56 0.64 -2.19
N SER A 244 -14.31 0.89 -1.80
CA SER A 244 -13.46 -0.02 -1.04
C SER A 244 -12.33 0.77 -0.41
N PHE A 245 -12.02 0.53 0.84
CA PHE A 245 -10.97 1.26 1.56
C PHE A 245 -10.26 0.37 2.57
N ILE A 246 -9.12 0.84 3.04
CA ILE A 246 -8.41 0.31 4.22
C ILE A 246 -7.57 1.41 4.85
N ASP A 247 -7.44 1.39 6.16
CA ASP A 247 -6.57 2.33 6.87
C ASP A 247 -5.10 1.92 6.74
N VAL A 248 -4.21 2.91 6.56
CA VAL A 248 -2.76 2.68 6.40
C VAL A 248 -2.13 2.00 7.61
N ASP A 249 -2.62 2.29 8.83
CA ASP A 249 -2.11 1.66 10.05
C ASP A 249 -2.51 0.17 10.12
N ASP A 250 -3.68 -0.22 9.59
CA ASP A 250 -4.07 -1.62 9.48
C ASP A 250 -3.22 -2.35 8.44
N VAL A 251 -2.90 -1.70 7.33
CA VAL A 251 -1.97 -2.26 6.32
C VAL A 251 -0.59 -2.47 6.95
N ALA A 252 -0.06 -1.47 7.64
CA ALA A 252 1.23 -1.56 8.34
C ALA A 252 1.23 -2.66 9.40
N LYS A 253 0.17 -2.72 10.22
CA LYS A 253 -0.04 -3.75 11.24
C LYS A 253 -0.07 -5.15 10.63
N ALA A 254 -0.81 -5.37 9.55
CA ALA A 254 -0.90 -6.67 8.89
C ALA A 254 0.46 -7.13 8.35
N HIS A 255 1.24 -6.24 7.72
CA HIS A 255 2.59 -6.55 7.25
C HIS A 255 3.50 -6.98 8.40
N VAL A 256 3.54 -6.20 9.49
CA VAL A 256 4.45 -6.48 10.61
C VAL A 256 4.02 -7.72 11.40
N LEU A 257 2.72 -7.90 11.67
CA LEU A 257 2.21 -9.10 12.34
C LEU A 257 2.39 -10.37 11.51
N SER A 258 2.43 -10.27 10.18
CA SER A 258 2.74 -11.39 9.30
C SER A 258 4.15 -11.95 9.51
N LEU A 259 5.06 -11.20 10.14
CA LEU A 259 6.39 -11.69 10.51
C LEU A 259 6.37 -12.69 11.68
N ASN A 260 5.26 -12.77 12.41
CA ASN A 260 5.14 -13.69 13.52
C ASN A 260 5.06 -15.14 13.00
N GLU A 261 5.86 -16.04 13.57
CA GLU A 261 5.91 -17.45 13.20
C GLU A 261 4.59 -18.20 13.44
N THR A 262 3.69 -17.67 14.28
CA THR A 262 2.34 -18.21 14.46
C THR A 262 1.40 -17.98 13.28
N VAL A 263 1.73 -17.02 12.39
CA VAL A 263 1.02 -16.82 11.12
C VAL A 263 1.60 -17.80 10.10
N ALA A 264 0.77 -18.68 9.56
CA ALA A 264 1.23 -19.64 8.55
C ALA A 264 1.78 -18.91 7.32
N GLY A 265 2.85 -19.44 6.73
CA GLY A 265 3.45 -18.91 5.49
C GLY A 265 2.70 -19.33 4.23
N ASN A 266 3.18 -18.89 3.08
CA ASN A 266 2.67 -19.23 1.74
C ASN A 266 1.16 -19.03 1.62
N GLN A 267 0.69 -17.83 1.97
CA GLN A 267 -0.73 -17.47 1.92
C GLN A 267 -0.95 -16.00 1.59
N SER A 268 -2.20 -15.66 1.35
CA SER A 268 -2.66 -14.31 1.03
C SER A 268 -3.63 -13.78 2.10
N PHE A 269 -3.60 -12.45 2.30
CA PHE A 269 -4.58 -11.72 3.09
C PHE A 269 -5.14 -10.55 2.30
N MET A 270 -6.45 -10.42 2.26
CA MET A 270 -7.14 -9.29 1.68
C MET A 270 -7.44 -8.26 2.76
N LEU A 271 -7.12 -7.00 2.53
CA LEU A 271 -7.36 -5.90 3.45
C LEU A 271 -8.38 -4.93 2.84
N SER A 272 -9.61 -5.02 3.29
CA SER A 272 -10.68 -4.08 2.99
C SER A 272 -11.35 -3.68 4.32
N GLY A 273 -11.58 -2.40 4.53
CA GLY A 273 -12.16 -1.89 5.77
C GLY A 273 -13.56 -2.44 6.03
N GLU A 274 -13.97 -2.42 7.29
CA GLU A 274 -15.28 -2.93 7.72
C GLU A 274 -16.40 -1.91 7.49
N GLY A 275 -17.59 -2.40 7.18
CA GLY A 275 -18.81 -1.62 7.05
C GLY A 275 -19.05 -1.04 5.67
N GLU A 276 -20.20 -0.40 5.54
CA GLU A 276 -20.57 0.31 4.33
C GLU A 276 -19.77 1.60 4.19
N MET A 277 -19.33 1.89 2.99
CA MET A 277 -18.71 3.17 2.67
C MET A 277 -19.32 3.78 1.42
N SER A 278 -19.34 5.09 1.41
CA SER A 278 -19.51 5.90 0.21
C SER A 278 -18.42 6.95 0.20
N TRP A 279 -17.85 7.24 -0.96
CA TRP A 279 -16.85 8.32 -1.05
C TRP A 279 -17.44 9.66 -0.59
N ASP A 280 -18.72 9.95 -0.90
CA ASP A 280 -19.42 11.14 -0.42
C ASP A 280 -19.71 11.12 1.08
N GLY A 281 -19.68 9.97 1.71
CA GLY A 281 -19.77 9.85 3.17
C GLY A 281 -18.70 10.63 3.92
N ALA A 282 -17.55 10.90 3.26
CA ALA A 282 -16.50 11.75 3.81
C ALA A 282 -16.99 13.16 4.17
N LYS A 283 -17.95 13.73 3.42
CA LYS A 283 -18.56 15.04 3.73
C LYS A 283 -19.28 15.04 5.06
N ALA A 284 -20.12 14.05 5.30
CA ALA A 284 -20.88 13.92 6.55
C ALA A 284 -19.94 13.71 7.74
N ILE A 285 -18.89 12.90 7.57
CA ILE A 285 -17.87 12.65 8.58
C ILE A 285 -17.08 13.93 8.88
N ALA A 286 -16.68 14.69 7.87
CA ALA A 286 -15.98 15.96 8.04
C ALA A 286 -16.86 17.00 8.77
N ALA A 287 -18.12 17.13 8.39
CA ALA A 287 -19.06 18.02 9.06
C ALA A 287 -19.30 17.63 10.52
N LYS A 288 -19.38 16.34 10.82
CA LYS A 288 -19.57 15.81 12.19
C LYS A 288 -18.39 16.09 13.09
N HIS A 289 -17.16 15.84 12.62
CA HIS A 289 -15.95 15.90 13.44
C HIS A 289 -15.20 17.23 13.39
N PHE A 290 -15.40 18.01 12.33
CA PHE A 290 -14.71 19.28 12.10
C PHE A 290 -15.65 20.38 11.62
N PRO A 291 -16.77 20.64 12.33
CA PRO A 291 -17.78 21.61 11.89
C PRO A 291 -17.21 23.01 11.71
N ASP A 292 -16.24 23.41 12.54
CA ASP A 292 -15.60 24.72 12.46
C ASP A 292 -14.69 24.93 11.27
N ALA A 293 -14.26 23.86 10.61
CA ALA A 293 -13.42 23.90 9.41
C ALA A 293 -14.25 24.00 8.11
N VAL A 294 -15.51 23.57 8.14
CA VAL A 294 -16.41 23.65 6.98
C VAL A 294 -16.66 25.11 6.63
N GLY A 295 -16.50 25.45 5.36
CA GLY A 295 -16.62 26.82 4.83
C GLY A 295 -15.46 27.77 5.19
N LYS A 296 -14.49 27.33 6.01
CA LYS A 296 -13.29 28.12 6.38
C LYS A 296 -12.01 27.52 5.83
N VAL A 297 -11.82 26.21 5.99
CA VAL A 297 -10.63 25.46 5.56
C VAL A 297 -10.90 24.73 4.25
N PHE A 298 -12.11 24.21 4.10
CA PHE A 298 -12.57 23.51 2.89
C PHE A 298 -14.10 23.73 2.71
N PRO A 299 -14.60 23.70 1.46
CA PRO A 299 -16.03 23.98 1.17
C PRO A 299 -16.95 22.83 1.62
N ASN A 300 -16.51 21.57 1.54
CA ASN A 300 -17.26 20.36 1.89
C ASN A 300 -18.50 20.12 1.02
N ASP A 301 -18.47 20.53 -0.25
CA ASP A 301 -19.59 20.52 -1.20
C ASP A 301 -19.34 19.68 -2.46
N GLY A 302 -18.20 19.00 -2.57
CA GLY A 302 -17.90 18.12 -3.69
C GLY A 302 -18.77 16.86 -3.68
N GLU A 303 -19.16 16.41 -4.88
CA GLU A 303 -19.89 15.15 -5.08
C GLU A 303 -19.09 14.22 -5.97
N SER A 304 -18.79 13.04 -5.46
CA SER A 304 -18.09 12.01 -6.22
C SER A 304 -19.01 11.39 -7.26
N ALA A 305 -18.46 11.07 -8.43
CA ALA A 305 -19.23 10.35 -9.44
C ALA A 305 -19.72 9.01 -8.84
N PRO A 306 -21.02 8.72 -8.95
CA PRO A 306 -21.59 7.50 -8.37
C PRO A 306 -20.98 6.27 -9.02
N PHE A 307 -20.62 5.29 -8.19
CA PHE A 307 -20.27 3.96 -8.65
C PHE A 307 -21.42 3.01 -8.30
N PRO A 308 -21.80 2.11 -9.21
CA PRO A 308 -23.04 1.33 -9.05
C PRO A 308 -23.02 0.32 -7.91
N PHE A 309 -21.81 -0.05 -7.42
CA PHE A 309 -21.65 -1.02 -6.34
C PHE A 309 -20.28 -0.90 -5.65
N SER A 310 -20.18 -1.50 -4.46
CA SER A 310 -18.91 -1.71 -3.74
C SER A 310 -18.26 -3.05 -4.14
N VAL A 311 -16.98 -3.20 -3.85
CA VAL A 311 -16.28 -4.49 -3.93
C VAL A 311 -16.43 -5.20 -2.60
N PRO A 312 -17.28 -6.24 -2.49
CA PRO A 312 -17.41 -7.00 -1.27
C PRO A 312 -16.16 -7.86 -1.03
N ALA A 313 -15.67 -7.89 0.20
CA ALA A 313 -14.47 -8.61 0.60
C ALA A 313 -14.77 -9.54 1.78
N ASP A 314 -14.33 -10.79 1.70
CA ASP A 314 -14.31 -11.68 2.85
C ASP A 314 -13.04 -11.44 3.69
N ASN A 315 -13.19 -10.59 4.69
CA ASN A 315 -12.11 -10.25 5.64
C ASN A 315 -12.01 -11.21 6.83
N SER A 316 -12.80 -12.27 6.89
CA SER A 316 -12.88 -13.16 8.06
C SER A 316 -11.52 -13.71 8.48
N LYS A 317 -10.71 -14.15 7.52
CA LYS A 317 -9.34 -14.61 7.73
C LYS A 317 -8.42 -13.49 8.25
N THR A 318 -8.54 -12.31 7.68
CA THR A 318 -7.75 -11.11 8.04
C THR A 318 -8.06 -10.67 9.47
N VAL A 319 -9.33 -10.51 9.80
CA VAL A 319 -9.79 -10.12 11.14
C VAL A 319 -9.42 -11.15 12.19
N LYS A 320 -9.55 -12.45 11.88
CA LYS A 320 -9.13 -13.54 12.78
C LYS A 320 -7.63 -13.49 13.07
N THR A 321 -6.81 -13.12 12.09
CA THR A 321 -5.33 -13.14 12.20
C THR A 321 -4.78 -11.86 12.81
N PHE A 322 -5.26 -10.70 12.37
CA PHE A 322 -4.69 -9.39 12.70
C PHE A 322 -5.57 -8.56 13.64
N GLY A 323 -6.80 -9.02 13.93
CA GLY A 323 -7.77 -8.32 14.75
C GLY A 323 -8.62 -7.34 13.94
N LYS A 324 -9.48 -6.60 14.65
CA LYS A 324 -10.41 -5.65 14.05
C LYS A 324 -9.68 -4.58 13.23
N LEU A 325 -10.27 -4.24 12.07
CA LEU A 325 -9.82 -3.18 11.18
C LEU A 325 -10.53 -1.86 11.53
N ARG A 326 -9.91 -0.75 11.17
CA ARG A 326 -10.49 0.59 11.34
C ARG A 326 -11.67 0.79 10.39
N THR A 327 -12.60 1.60 10.86
CA THR A 327 -13.78 2.00 10.09
C THR A 327 -13.44 3.12 9.09
N TYR A 328 -14.33 3.30 8.10
CA TYR A 328 -14.22 4.42 7.15
C TYR A 328 -14.22 5.78 7.87
N GLU A 329 -15.06 5.93 8.92
CA GLU A 329 -15.11 7.16 9.72
C GLU A 329 -13.76 7.47 10.40
N GLU A 330 -13.10 6.47 10.98
CA GLU A 330 -11.78 6.64 11.60
C GLU A 330 -10.71 7.05 10.58
N THR A 331 -10.72 6.44 9.40
CA THR A 331 -9.79 6.76 8.31
C THR A 331 -10.00 8.16 7.76
N VAL A 332 -11.25 8.55 7.45
CA VAL A 332 -11.58 9.90 6.97
C VAL A 332 -11.20 10.94 8.02
N LYS A 333 -11.53 10.70 9.30
CA LYS A 333 -11.17 11.60 10.39
C LYS A 333 -9.65 11.81 10.49
N ALA A 334 -8.84 10.76 10.28
CA ALA A 334 -7.38 10.87 10.29
C ALA A 334 -6.87 11.72 9.12
N VAL A 335 -7.39 11.49 7.90
CA VAL A 335 -6.97 12.22 6.70
C VAL A 335 -7.40 13.69 6.75
N VAL A 336 -8.68 13.97 7.06
CA VAL A 336 -9.22 15.34 7.13
C VAL A 336 -8.58 16.11 8.30
N GLY A 337 -8.38 15.45 9.45
CA GLY A 337 -7.69 16.06 10.59
C GLY A 337 -6.28 16.50 10.23
N GLN A 338 -5.52 15.66 9.53
CA GLN A 338 -4.18 16.02 9.06
C GLN A 338 -4.22 17.16 8.02
N TYR A 339 -5.22 17.20 7.14
CA TYR A 339 -5.40 18.30 6.20
C TYR A 339 -5.58 19.64 6.95
N ILE A 340 -6.39 19.68 8.01
CA ILE A 340 -6.59 20.85 8.84
C ILE A 340 -5.30 21.27 9.56
N GLU A 341 -4.58 20.30 10.18
CA GLU A 341 -3.30 20.54 10.82
C GLU A 341 -2.29 21.22 9.89
N LEU A 342 -2.14 20.69 8.66
CA LEU A 342 -1.21 21.24 7.69
C LEU A 342 -1.66 22.60 7.11
N SER A 343 -2.97 22.85 7.00
CA SER A 343 -3.48 24.15 6.55
C SER A 343 -3.18 25.27 7.56
N GLN A 344 -3.17 24.96 8.86
CA GLN A 344 -2.83 25.91 9.91
C GLN A 344 -1.33 26.24 10.00
N GLN A 345 -0.47 25.33 9.49
CA GLN A 345 0.98 25.54 9.46
C GLN A 345 1.43 26.39 8.24
N ALA A 346 0.56 26.53 7.25
CA ALA A 346 0.83 27.27 6.02
C ALA A 346 0.51 28.78 6.13
N VAL A 347 -0.09 29.21 7.24
CA VAL A 347 -0.40 30.60 7.63
C VAL A 347 0.68 31.14 8.55
#